data_c1579c4e98e5b2234f59f89d637b903f
#
_entry.id   c1579c4e98e5b2234f59f89d637b903f
#
_cell.length_a   1.000
_cell.length_b   1.000
_cell.length_c   1.000
_cell.angle_alpha   90.00
_cell.angle_beta   90.00
_cell.angle_gamma   90.00
#
_symmetry.space_group_name_H-M   'P 1'
#
loop_
_entity.id
_entity.type
_entity.pdbx_description
1 polymer ?
#
loop_
_entity_poly.entity_id
_entity_poly.type
_entity_poly.pdbx_seq_one_letter_code
_entity_poly.pdbx_strand_id
1 'polypeptide(L)'
;MFINLFKTVLVSVGVLFFALSANATHNRAGEITYRHLEGLTYEVLITTYTKASALADRPVLYLRWGDENGLAYDSLDRESSDLIIGDIRVNTYIGTHTYGGPGLFELKVEDPNRNEGVLNMIGSVDTPFAIRSLLIIDPEAGHNNSVQLLNPATENACLNRDWVHNPAAFDEDGDLLTFSLVACRGFNGDPIPTYIYPDEVSNNDDTFDIDQFTGDVTWSSPQ
;
A
#
# COMPACT_ATOMS: atom_id res chain seq x y z
N MET A 1 39.39 38.90 -8.65
CA MET A 1 39.46 37.60 -7.95
C MET A 1 38.31 37.38 -6.94
N PHE A 2 37.96 38.36 -6.11
CA PHE A 2 36.88 38.26 -5.11
C PHE A 2 35.44 38.04 -5.70
N ILE A 3 35.11 38.64 -6.85
CA ILE A 3 33.78 38.52 -7.46
C ILE A 3 33.48 37.09 -7.95
N ASN A 4 34.49 36.38 -8.44
CA ASN A 4 34.32 35.01 -8.90
C ASN A 4 34.16 34.03 -7.72
N LEU A 5 34.86 34.28 -6.62
CA LEU A 5 34.73 33.49 -5.41
C LEU A 5 33.30 33.60 -4.81
N PHE A 6 32.77 34.84 -4.79
CA PHE A 6 31.40 35.09 -4.28
C PHE A 6 30.32 34.41 -5.12
N LYS A 7 30.48 34.46 -6.47
CA LYS A 7 29.56 33.74 -7.37
C LYS A 7 29.61 32.22 -7.18
N THR A 8 30.81 31.67 -7.00
CA THR A 8 30.97 30.20 -6.76
C THR A 8 30.35 29.77 -5.44
N VAL A 9 30.53 30.55 -4.37
CA VAL A 9 29.91 30.27 -3.05
C VAL A 9 28.39 30.39 -3.13
N LEU A 10 27.84 31.39 -3.84
CA LEU A 10 26.40 31.55 -3.97
C LEU A 10 25.75 30.41 -4.76
N VAL A 11 26.41 29.94 -5.83
CA VAL A 11 25.95 28.77 -6.60
C VAL A 11 26.02 27.48 -5.74
N SER A 12 27.09 27.29 -4.98
CA SER A 12 27.23 26.12 -4.11
C SER A 12 26.21 26.09 -2.99
N VAL A 13 25.87 27.24 -2.40
CA VAL A 13 24.82 27.36 -1.38
C VAL A 13 23.44 27.14 -2.00
N GLY A 14 23.18 27.64 -3.21
CA GLY A 14 21.94 27.42 -3.95
C GLY A 14 21.71 25.93 -4.27
N VAL A 15 22.75 25.19 -4.65
CA VAL A 15 22.66 23.76 -4.93
C VAL A 15 22.40 22.94 -3.64
N LEU A 16 22.98 23.35 -2.50
CA LEU A 16 22.71 22.68 -1.21
C LEU A 16 21.25 22.83 -0.76
N PHE A 17 20.58 23.95 -1.06
CA PHE A 17 19.18 24.16 -0.68
C PHE A 17 18.19 23.34 -1.54
N PHE A 18 18.54 22.95 -2.76
CA PHE A 18 17.70 22.08 -3.59
C PHE A 18 17.81 20.59 -3.25
N ALA A 19 18.79 20.18 -2.47
CA ALA A 19 19.00 18.77 -2.12
C ALA A 19 18.16 18.28 -0.91
N LEU A 20 17.31 19.14 -0.30
CA LEU A 20 16.62 18.80 0.97
C LEU A 20 15.14 18.45 0.82
N SER A 21 14.66 18.17 -0.39
CA SER A 21 13.26 17.79 -0.59
C SER A 21 13.09 16.33 -1.01
N ALA A 22 13.76 15.40 -0.33
CA ALA A 22 13.40 13.99 -0.43
C ALA A 22 12.18 13.76 0.47
N ASN A 23 10.98 14.07 -0.03
CA ASN A 23 9.72 13.70 0.61
C ASN A 23 9.47 12.21 0.32
N ALA A 24 10.11 11.32 1.02
CA ALA A 24 9.84 9.90 0.95
C ALA A 24 8.74 9.55 1.96
N THR A 25 7.56 9.23 1.48
CA THR A 25 6.52 8.56 2.29
C THR A 25 6.96 7.12 2.50
N HIS A 26 6.98 6.67 3.74
CA HIS A 26 7.51 5.34 4.08
C HIS A 26 6.35 4.35 4.24
N ASN A 27 5.63 4.07 3.12
CA ASN A 27 4.57 3.09 3.11
C ASN A 27 5.12 1.67 3.30
N ARG A 28 4.54 0.94 4.24
CA ARG A 28 4.87 -0.47 4.56
C ARG A 28 3.83 -1.42 4.01
N ALA A 29 2.55 -1.08 4.21
CA ALA A 29 1.42 -1.87 3.80
C ALA A 29 0.20 -0.97 3.58
N GLY A 30 -0.87 -1.52 3.04
CA GLY A 30 -2.16 -0.86 2.93
C GLY A 30 -3.18 -1.77 2.27
N GLU A 31 -4.42 -1.35 2.36
CA GLU A 31 -5.57 -2.01 1.76
C GLU A 31 -6.59 -0.99 1.26
N ILE A 32 -7.40 -1.39 0.31
CA ILE A 32 -8.57 -0.66 -0.18
C ILE A 32 -9.77 -1.57 0.04
N THR A 33 -10.69 -1.14 0.88
CA THR A 33 -11.97 -1.79 1.08
C THR A 33 -13.10 -0.90 0.56
N TYR A 34 -14.23 -1.50 0.20
CA TYR A 34 -15.41 -0.76 -0.24
C TYR A 34 -16.68 -1.37 0.31
N ARG A 35 -17.71 -0.53 0.45
CA ARG A 35 -19.06 -0.96 0.78
C ARG A 35 -20.09 -0.27 -0.10
N HIS A 36 -21.14 -0.99 -0.43
CA HIS A 36 -22.29 -0.43 -1.12
C HIS A 36 -23.09 0.50 -0.19
N LEU A 37 -23.49 1.67 -0.69
CA LEU A 37 -24.37 2.58 0.03
C LEU A 37 -25.79 2.53 -0.52
N GLU A 38 -25.98 3.01 -1.76
CA GLU A 38 -27.27 3.00 -2.45
C GLU A 38 -27.09 3.06 -3.98
N GLY A 39 -27.96 2.43 -4.73
CA GLY A 39 -27.92 2.45 -6.20
C GLY A 39 -26.58 1.99 -6.77
N LEU A 40 -25.85 2.85 -7.44
CA LEU A 40 -24.50 2.61 -7.94
C LEU A 40 -23.43 3.36 -7.12
N THR A 41 -23.77 3.77 -5.90
CA THR A 41 -22.89 4.55 -5.01
C THR A 41 -22.19 3.63 -4.03
N TYR A 42 -20.86 3.77 -3.96
CA TYR A 42 -19.98 3.03 -3.07
C TYR A 42 -19.13 3.98 -2.24
N GLU A 43 -18.90 3.60 -1.00
CA GLU A 43 -17.89 4.21 -0.14
C GLU A 43 -16.62 3.36 -0.17
N VAL A 44 -15.48 4.00 -0.26
CA VAL A 44 -14.17 3.35 -0.20
C VAL A 44 -13.47 3.83 1.06
N LEU A 45 -12.91 2.88 1.81
CA LEU A 45 -11.98 3.12 2.91
C LEU A 45 -10.59 2.64 2.48
N ILE A 46 -9.61 3.53 2.57
CA ILE A 46 -8.21 3.20 2.33
C ILE A 46 -7.48 3.25 3.66
N THR A 47 -6.83 2.14 4.02
CA THR A 47 -5.95 2.07 5.19
C THR A 47 -4.51 1.97 4.73
N THR A 48 -3.62 2.82 5.23
CA THR A 48 -2.18 2.76 4.97
C THR A 48 -1.39 2.66 6.25
N TYR A 49 -0.34 1.85 6.22
CA TYR A 49 0.61 1.65 7.31
C TYR A 49 1.92 2.32 6.93
N THR A 50 2.31 3.35 7.68
CA THR A 50 3.51 4.14 7.40
C THR A 50 4.47 4.13 8.58
N LYS A 51 5.74 4.43 8.34
CA LYS A 51 6.73 4.59 9.41
C LYS A 51 6.44 5.88 10.18
N ALA A 52 6.13 5.79 11.48
CA ALA A 52 5.71 6.93 12.28
C ALA A 52 6.82 7.97 12.50
N SER A 53 8.08 7.53 12.57
CA SER A 53 9.26 8.41 12.70
C SER A 53 9.70 9.06 11.39
N ALA A 54 9.06 8.74 10.26
CA ALA A 54 9.37 9.37 8.97
C ALA A 54 8.97 10.86 8.99
N LEU A 55 9.81 11.70 8.39
CA LEU A 55 9.54 13.13 8.27
C LEU A 55 8.45 13.44 7.21
N ALA A 56 8.33 12.55 6.24
CA ALA A 56 7.31 12.69 5.19
C ALA A 56 5.96 12.19 5.68
N ASP A 57 4.92 12.93 5.33
CA ASP A 57 3.54 12.66 5.67
C ASP A 57 2.66 12.72 4.41
N ARG A 58 1.51 12.04 4.44
CA ARG A 58 0.51 12.06 3.36
C ARG A 58 -0.85 12.50 3.91
N PRO A 59 -1.04 13.79 4.13
CA PRO A 59 -2.35 14.31 4.57
C PRO A 59 -3.42 14.15 3.48
N VAL A 60 -3.01 14.00 2.22
CA VAL A 60 -3.90 13.79 1.06
C VAL A 60 -3.42 12.57 0.27
N LEU A 61 -4.33 11.68 -0.07
CA LEU A 61 -4.10 10.51 -0.91
C LEU A 61 -4.91 10.62 -2.20
N TYR A 62 -4.41 10.05 -3.29
CA TYR A 62 -5.09 10.06 -4.58
C TYR A 62 -5.64 8.68 -4.90
N LEU A 63 -6.96 8.60 -5.07
CA LEU A 63 -7.68 7.37 -5.45
C LEU A 63 -8.14 7.44 -6.90
N ARG A 64 -7.87 6.41 -7.67
CA ARG A 64 -8.47 6.19 -8.99
C ARG A 64 -9.67 5.26 -8.82
N TRP A 65 -10.82 5.68 -9.36
CA TRP A 65 -12.08 4.93 -9.27
C TRP A 65 -12.26 3.86 -10.35
N GLY A 66 -11.51 3.97 -11.44
CA GLY A 66 -11.48 2.95 -12.50
C GLY A 66 -12.52 3.14 -13.62
N ASP A 67 -13.38 4.15 -13.57
CA ASP A 67 -14.47 4.36 -14.53
C ASP A 67 -14.16 5.36 -15.65
N GLU A 68 -13.19 6.25 -15.50
CA GLU A 68 -12.84 7.24 -16.52
C GLU A 68 -11.50 6.91 -17.21
N ASN A 69 -11.46 5.93 -18.10
CA ASN A 69 -10.26 5.52 -18.83
C ASN A 69 -9.00 5.35 -17.95
N GLY A 70 -9.22 5.12 -16.64
CA GLY A 70 -8.16 4.92 -15.63
C GLY A 70 -7.30 6.13 -15.31
N LEU A 71 -7.64 7.33 -15.77
CA LEU A 71 -6.82 8.54 -15.62
C LEU A 71 -7.34 9.54 -14.59
N ALA A 72 -8.66 9.57 -14.34
CA ALA A 72 -9.22 10.44 -13.31
C ALA A 72 -8.91 9.90 -11.90
N TYR A 73 -8.61 10.81 -10.99
CA TYR A 73 -8.41 10.50 -9.57
C TYR A 73 -9.03 11.59 -8.71
N ASP A 74 -9.51 11.18 -7.55
CA ASP A 74 -9.93 12.10 -6.50
C ASP A 74 -8.85 12.23 -5.44
N SER A 75 -8.78 13.41 -4.85
CA SER A 75 -7.94 13.67 -3.68
C SER A 75 -8.77 13.43 -2.42
N LEU A 76 -8.30 12.54 -1.57
CA LEU A 76 -8.94 12.20 -0.30
C LEU A 76 -8.10 12.76 0.84
N ASP A 77 -8.71 13.60 1.68
CA ASP A 77 -8.08 14.05 2.92
C ASP A 77 -8.03 12.91 3.92
N ARG A 78 -6.98 12.91 4.74
CA ARG A 78 -6.82 11.91 5.81
C ARG A 78 -7.86 12.11 6.89
N GLU A 79 -8.68 11.07 7.14
CA GLU A 79 -9.72 11.05 8.17
C GLU A 79 -9.14 10.81 9.56
N SER A 80 -8.24 9.82 9.70
CA SER A 80 -7.56 9.52 10.96
C SER A 80 -6.09 9.20 10.79
N SER A 81 -5.34 9.28 11.89
CA SER A 81 -3.92 8.97 11.93
C SER A 81 -3.50 8.56 13.33
N ASP A 82 -3.39 7.25 13.55
CA ASP A 82 -3.17 6.66 14.85
C ASP A 82 -1.82 5.93 14.94
N LEU A 83 -1.14 6.06 16.08
CA LEU A 83 0.08 5.32 16.35
C LEU A 83 -0.25 3.94 16.91
N ILE A 84 0.37 2.93 16.35
CA ILE A 84 0.35 1.58 16.90
C ILE A 84 1.77 1.13 17.28
N ILE A 85 1.89 -0.07 17.85
CA ILE A 85 3.19 -0.60 18.31
C ILE A 85 4.18 -0.71 17.12
N GLY A 86 5.45 -0.47 17.37
CA GLY A 86 6.53 -0.75 16.41
C GLY A 86 6.85 0.36 15.42
N ASP A 87 6.74 1.63 15.80
CA ASP A 87 7.02 2.78 14.93
C ASP A 87 6.14 2.77 13.66
N ILE A 88 4.86 2.46 13.85
CA ILE A 88 3.87 2.35 12.79
C ILE A 88 2.73 3.35 13.04
N ARG A 89 2.37 4.04 11.99
CA ARG A 89 1.21 4.91 11.92
C ARG A 89 0.19 4.32 10.97
N VAL A 90 -1.03 4.16 11.43
CA VAL A 90 -2.19 3.76 10.62
C VAL A 90 -2.93 5.02 10.19
N ASN A 91 -3.08 5.22 8.91
CA ASN A 91 -3.83 6.35 8.37
C ASN A 91 -5.05 5.83 7.61
N THR A 92 -6.17 6.50 7.75
CA THR A 92 -7.39 6.20 7.00
C THR A 92 -7.82 7.36 6.11
N TYR A 93 -8.39 7.03 4.96
CA TYR A 93 -8.95 7.98 4.00
C TYR A 93 -10.27 7.43 3.51
N ILE A 94 -11.29 8.29 3.40
CA ILE A 94 -12.63 7.88 2.97
C ILE A 94 -13.02 8.66 1.73
N GLY A 95 -13.61 7.97 0.76
CA GLY A 95 -14.17 8.57 -0.43
C GLY A 95 -15.49 7.92 -0.80
N THR A 96 -16.34 8.64 -1.51
CA THR A 96 -17.62 8.14 -2.01
C THR A 96 -17.73 8.46 -3.49
N HIS A 97 -18.20 7.49 -4.27
CA HIS A 97 -18.34 7.65 -5.72
C HIS A 97 -19.62 6.97 -6.23
N THR A 98 -20.25 7.60 -7.22
CA THR A 98 -21.43 7.04 -7.91
C THR A 98 -21.04 6.70 -9.35
N TYR A 99 -21.06 5.41 -9.66
CA TYR A 99 -20.73 4.91 -11.00
C TYR A 99 -21.85 5.15 -12.00
N GLY A 100 -21.46 5.34 -13.26
CA GLY A 100 -22.41 5.60 -14.34
C GLY A 100 -23.20 4.37 -14.83
N GLY A 101 -22.79 3.16 -14.42
CA GLY A 101 -23.43 1.89 -14.82
C GLY A 101 -22.72 0.68 -14.25
N PRO A 102 -23.22 -0.54 -14.53
CA PRO A 102 -22.56 -1.79 -14.20
C PRO A 102 -21.18 -1.91 -14.86
N GLY A 103 -20.28 -2.65 -14.23
CA GLY A 103 -18.93 -2.87 -14.77
C GLY A 103 -17.95 -3.46 -13.76
N LEU A 104 -16.72 -3.63 -14.23
CA LEU A 104 -15.56 -4.00 -13.43
C LEU A 104 -14.66 -2.77 -13.29
N PHE A 105 -14.43 -2.33 -12.07
CA PHE A 105 -13.69 -1.12 -11.75
C PHE A 105 -12.47 -1.45 -10.89
N GLU A 106 -11.29 -1.01 -11.31
CA GLU A 106 -10.06 -1.17 -10.55
C GLU A 106 -9.83 0.08 -9.69
N LEU A 107 -10.14 -0.02 -8.41
CA LEU A 107 -9.76 0.97 -7.40
C LEU A 107 -8.25 0.91 -7.18
N LYS A 108 -7.55 2.04 -7.30
CA LYS A 108 -6.09 2.06 -7.23
C LYS A 108 -5.56 3.28 -6.48
N VAL A 109 -4.60 3.01 -5.59
CA VAL A 109 -3.78 4.02 -4.94
C VAL A 109 -2.32 3.75 -5.26
N GLU A 110 -1.61 4.78 -5.66
CA GLU A 110 -0.19 4.75 -5.97
C GLU A 110 0.55 5.86 -5.24
N ASP A 111 1.65 5.51 -4.59
CA ASP A 111 2.54 6.46 -3.90
C ASP A 111 3.98 6.23 -4.39
N PRO A 112 4.78 7.27 -4.61
CA PRO A 112 6.10 7.11 -5.21
C PRO A 112 7.09 6.31 -4.37
N ASN A 113 6.87 6.18 -3.06
CA ASN A 113 7.91 5.66 -2.17
C ASN A 113 7.40 4.59 -1.19
N ARG A 114 8.23 3.57 -0.99
CA ARG A 114 8.14 2.59 0.12
C ARG A 114 9.09 2.98 1.25
N ASN A 115 9.05 2.26 2.36
CA ASN A 115 10.05 2.43 3.41
C ASN A 115 11.43 1.94 2.95
N GLU A 116 12.47 2.60 3.43
CA GLU A 116 13.85 2.20 3.21
C GLU A 116 14.18 0.90 3.95
N GLY A 117 15.13 0.12 3.40
CA GLY A 117 15.70 -1.04 4.07
C GLY A 117 14.87 -2.32 3.96
N VAL A 118 13.96 -2.41 2.98
CA VAL A 118 13.25 -3.65 2.67
C VAL A 118 14.23 -4.65 2.05
N LEU A 119 14.47 -5.78 2.70
CA LEU A 119 15.51 -6.74 2.32
C LEU A 119 15.21 -7.48 1.01
N ASN A 120 13.94 -7.75 0.74
CA ASN A 120 13.51 -8.46 -0.45
C ASN A 120 13.18 -7.54 -1.65
N MET A 121 13.75 -6.32 -1.64
CA MET A 121 13.57 -5.34 -2.71
C MET A 121 14.74 -4.34 -2.73
N ILE A 122 15.50 -4.31 -3.81
CA ILE A 122 16.62 -3.38 -3.95
C ILE A 122 16.10 -1.97 -4.22
N GLY A 123 16.59 -0.97 -3.47
CA GLY A 123 16.20 0.42 -3.66
C GLY A 123 14.75 0.70 -3.29
N SER A 124 14.24 0.06 -2.24
CA SER A 124 12.84 0.15 -1.84
C SER A 124 12.32 1.58 -1.64
N VAL A 125 13.16 2.51 -1.18
CA VAL A 125 12.79 3.92 -0.99
C VAL A 125 12.43 4.63 -2.30
N ASP A 126 13.02 4.22 -3.41
CA ASP A 126 12.76 4.75 -4.74
C ASP A 126 11.77 3.86 -5.53
N THR A 127 11.21 2.87 -4.86
CA THR A 127 10.27 1.92 -5.48
C THR A 127 8.84 2.32 -5.15
N PRO A 128 7.96 2.46 -6.16
CA PRO A 128 6.57 2.83 -5.94
C PRO A 128 5.82 1.84 -5.06
N PHE A 129 4.98 2.38 -4.18
CA PHE A 129 3.97 1.62 -3.44
C PHE A 129 2.67 1.67 -4.22
N ALA A 130 2.03 0.53 -4.43
CA ALA A 130 0.72 0.46 -5.06
C ALA A 130 -0.15 -0.59 -4.38
N ILE A 131 -1.41 -0.23 -4.18
CA ILE A 131 -2.47 -1.13 -3.73
C ILE A 131 -3.67 -1.00 -4.65
N ARG A 132 -4.43 -2.09 -4.78
CA ARG A 132 -5.63 -2.12 -5.63
C ARG A 132 -6.69 -3.04 -5.06
N SER A 133 -7.93 -2.73 -5.41
CA SER A 133 -9.10 -3.58 -5.17
C SER A 133 -9.97 -3.60 -6.44
N LEU A 134 -10.67 -4.70 -6.69
CA LEU A 134 -11.58 -4.82 -7.81
C LEU A 134 -13.00 -4.71 -7.29
N LEU A 135 -13.73 -3.73 -7.78
CA LEU A 135 -15.17 -3.56 -7.53
C LEU A 135 -15.94 -4.07 -8.76
N ILE A 136 -16.82 -5.03 -8.54
CA ILE A 136 -17.74 -5.54 -9.57
C ILE A 136 -19.12 -5.01 -9.24
N ILE A 137 -19.72 -4.27 -10.19
CA ILE A 137 -21.10 -3.83 -10.12
C ILE A 137 -21.89 -4.65 -11.13
N ASP A 138 -22.63 -5.63 -10.64
CA ASP A 138 -23.47 -6.50 -11.44
C ASP A 138 -24.90 -6.54 -10.86
N PRO A 139 -25.90 -5.91 -11.53
CA PRO A 139 -27.27 -5.89 -11.03
C PRO A 139 -27.93 -7.26 -10.91
N GLU A 140 -27.43 -8.27 -11.62
CA GLU A 140 -27.97 -9.63 -11.57
C GLU A 140 -27.41 -10.42 -10.38
N ALA A 141 -26.15 -10.15 -9.99
CA ALA A 141 -25.50 -10.76 -8.84
C ALA A 141 -25.89 -10.09 -7.50
N GLY A 142 -26.39 -8.86 -7.56
CA GLY A 142 -26.69 -8.05 -6.37
C GLY A 142 -25.52 -7.12 -6.00
N HIS A 143 -25.60 -6.55 -4.80
CA HIS A 143 -24.55 -5.70 -4.27
C HIS A 143 -23.55 -6.54 -3.48
N ASN A 144 -22.28 -6.21 -3.60
CA ASN A 144 -21.20 -6.86 -2.91
C ASN A 144 -20.31 -5.83 -2.20
N ASN A 145 -19.94 -6.12 -0.96
CA ASN A 145 -18.93 -5.38 -0.21
C ASN A 145 -17.57 -6.07 -0.36
N SER A 146 -16.51 -5.37 -0.11
CA SER A 146 -15.19 -6.00 -0.13
C SER A 146 -14.88 -6.74 1.16
N VAL A 147 -14.03 -7.74 1.05
CA VAL A 147 -13.37 -8.36 2.20
C VAL A 147 -12.69 -7.30 3.06
N GLN A 148 -12.76 -7.46 4.38
CA GLN A 148 -12.07 -6.66 5.39
C GLN A 148 -10.98 -7.49 6.05
N LEU A 149 -9.80 -6.93 6.27
CA LEU A 149 -8.73 -7.54 7.03
C LEU A 149 -8.74 -6.98 8.46
N LEU A 150 -9.14 -7.80 9.44
CA LEU A 150 -9.35 -7.34 10.82
C LEU A 150 -8.05 -7.25 11.63
N ASN A 151 -7.00 -7.97 11.21
CA ASN A 151 -5.67 -7.86 11.80
C ASN A 151 -4.81 -6.88 11.00
N PRO A 152 -3.99 -6.04 11.68
CA PRO A 152 -3.10 -5.12 11.01
C PRO A 152 -2.15 -5.84 10.04
N ALA A 153 -1.93 -5.23 8.86
CA ALA A 153 -1.03 -5.76 7.83
C ALA A 153 0.47 -5.62 8.17
N THR A 154 0.80 -5.44 9.45
CA THR A 154 2.18 -5.28 9.94
C THR A 154 2.34 -6.01 11.25
N GLU A 155 3.36 -6.87 11.33
CA GLU A 155 3.68 -7.62 12.52
C GLU A 155 5.21 -7.81 12.62
N ASN A 156 5.70 -8.09 13.84
CA ASN A 156 7.11 -8.38 14.08
C ASN A 156 7.31 -9.89 14.18
N ALA A 157 8.14 -10.44 13.31
CA ALA A 157 8.59 -11.82 13.40
C ALA A 157 9.86 -11.93 14.27
N CYS A 158 10.04 -13.07 14.91
CA CYS A 158 11.29 -13.40 15.59
C CYS A 158 12.26 -14.04 14.61
N LEU A 159 13.52 -13.60 14.63
CA LEU A 159 14.57 -14.17 13.78
C LEU A 159 14.72 -15.68 13.99
N ASN A 160 14.84 -16.42 12.90
CA ASN A 160 15.06 -17.87 12.88
C ASN A 160 14.04 -18.69 13.69
N ARG A 161 12.80 -18.27 13.72
CA ARG A 161 11.69 -18.99 14.35
C ARG A 161 10.49 -18.98 13.44
N ASP A 162 9.74 -20.06 13.44
CA ASP A 162 8.47 -20.12 12.72
C ASP A 162 7.58 -18.94 13.12
N TRP A 163 7.07 -18.27 12.11
CA TRP A 163 6.16 -17.15 12.25
C TRP A 163 4.89 -17.42 11.45
N VAL A 164 3.77 -17.09 12.05
CA VAL A 164 2.44 -17.23 11.42
C VAL A 164 1.69 -15.93 11.61
N HIS A 165 1.15 -15.41 10.53
CA HIS A 165 0.25 -14.25 10.52
C HIS A 165 -1.05 -14.62 9.81
N ASN A 166 -2.19 -14.35 10.44
CA ASN A 166 -3.49 -14.46 9.78
C ASN A 166 -4.09 -13.05 9.66
N PRO A 167 -4.47 -12.61 8.46
CA PRO A 167 -5.09 -11.29 8.26
C PRO A 167 -6.49 -11.17 8.89
N ALA A 168 -7.07 -12.28 9.37
CA ALA A 168 -8.44 -12.35 9.90
C ALA A 168 -9.45 -11.75 8.91
N ALA A 169 -9.39 -12.23 7.68
CA ALA A 169 -10.27 -11.76 6.62
C ALA A 169 -11.73 -12.08 6.94
N PHE A 170 -12.59 -11.09 6.80
CA PHE A 170 -14.02 -11.16 7.05
C PHE A 170 -14.78 -10.60 5.86
N ASP A 171 -15.79 -11.33 5.41
CA ASP A 171 -16.72 -10.89 4.38
C ASP A 171 -18.11 -10.70 4.99
N GLU A 172 -18.67 -9.49 4.84
CA GLU A 172 -19.97 -9.12 5.42
C GLU A 172 -21.12 -9.79 4.68
N ASP A 173 -20.95 -10.08 3.39
CA ASP A 173 -21.96 -10.72 2.54
C ASP A 173 -21.95 -12.25 2.69
N GLY A 174 -20.91 -12.78 3.34
CA GLY A 174 -20.73 -14.21 3.64
C GLY A 174 -20.18 -15.02 2.47
N ASP A 175 -19.44 -14.36 1.59
CA ASP A 175 -18.79 -15.00 0.45
C ASP A 175 -17.65 -15.92 0.85
N LEU A 176 -17.40 -16.94 0.03
CA LEU A 176 -16.28 -17.84 0.22
C LEU A 176 -14.96 -17.15 -0.14
N LEU A 177 -14.08 -17.03 0.84
CA LEU A 177 -12.77 -16.41 0.65
C LEU A 177 -11.72 -17.44 0.23
N THR A 178 -10.83 -17.00 -0.66
CA THR A 178 -9.60 -17.72 -1.02
C THR A 178 -8.42 -16.76 -1.04
N PHE A 179 -7.25 -17.28 -0.67
CA PHE A 179 -6.05 -16.49 -0.49
C PHE A 179 -4.93 -16.94 -1.40
N SER A 180 -4.11 -16.00 -1.85
CA SER A 180 -2.91 -16.29 -2.63
C SER A 180 -1.84 -15.21 -2.44
N LEU A 181 -0.57 -15.63 -2.47
CA LEU A 181 0.56 -14.70 -2.52
C LEU A 181 0.72 -14.17 -3.95
N VAL A 182 0.94 -12.87 -4.05
CA VAL A 182 1.25 -12.21 -5.32
C VAL A 182 2.49 -11.34 -5.15
N ALA A 183 3.32 -11.26 -6.20
CA ALA A 183 4.46 -10.36 -6.21
C ALA A 183 4.02 -8.90 -6.05
N CYS A 184 4.76 -8.12 -5.26
CA CYS A 184 4.53 -6.69 -5.13
C CYS A 184 4.61 -5.99 -6.48
N ARG A 185 3.74 -4.99 -6.67
CA ARG A 185 3.65 -4.23 -7.92
C ARG A 185 3.93 -2.75 -7.68
N GLY A 186 4.47 -2.10 -8.69
CA GLY A 186 4.71 -0.66 -8.77
C GLY A 186 3.59 0.09 -9.48
N PHE A 187 3.94 1.25 -10.05
CA PHE A 187 3.00 2.06 -10.83
C PHE A 187 2.37 1.27 -11.99
N ASN A 188 1.13 1.59 -12.30
CA ASN A 188 0.33 0.94 -13.35
C ASN A 188 0.17 -0.58 -13.19
N GLY A 189 0.51 -1.13 -12.01
CA GLY A 189 0.49 -2.57 -11.78
C GLY A 189 1.68 -3.31 -12.39
N ASP A 190 2.73 -2.60 -12.79
CA ASP A 190 3.94 -3.21 -13.34
C ASP A 190 4.68 -4.03 -12.28
N PRO A 191 5.31 -5.16 -12.66
CA PRO A 191 6.19 -5.91 -11.77
C PRO A 191 7.35 -5.04 -11.28
N ILE A 192 7.75 -5.22 -10.02
CA ILE A 192 8.97 -4.61 -9.48
C ILE A 192 10.14 -5.54 -9.79
N PRO A 193 11.09 -5.14 -10.66
CA PRO A 193 12.12 -6.06 -11.16
C PRO A 193 13.06 -6.62 -10.10
N THR A 194 13.19 -5.92 -8.97
CA THR A 194 14.09 -6.31 -7.87
C THR A 194 13.38 -6.99 -6.72
N TYR A 195 12.06 -7.22 -6.84
CA TYR A 195 11.29 -7.93 -5.83
C TYR A 195 11.57 -9.43 -5.91
N ILE A 196 11.85 -10.03 -4.77
CA ILE A 196 11.90 -11.48 -4.55
C ILE A 196 10.98 -11.84 -3.39
N TYR A 197 10.57 -13.10 -3.27
CA TYR A 197 9.79 -13.54 -2.13
C TYR A 197 10.66 -13.57 -0.85
N PRO A 198 10.07 -13.46 0.35
CA PRO A 198 10.81 -13.42 1.62
C PRO A 198 11.76 -14.59 1.82
N ASP A 199 11.41 -15.80 1.42
CA ASP A 199 12.23 -17.00 1.48
C ASP A 199 13.39 -17.03 0.46
N GLU A 200 13.39 -16.14 -0.52
CA GLU A 200 14.47 -16.00 -1.50
C GLU A 200 15.57 -15.02 -1.06
N VAL A 201 15.40 -14.34 0.09
CA VAL A 201 16.36 -13.33 0.59
C VAL A 201 17.66 -13.96 1.06
N SER A 202 17.61 -15.16 1.62
CA SER A 202 18.77 -15.92 2.08
C SER A 202 18.95 -17.23 1.31
N ASN A 203 20.11 -17.84 1.54
CA ASN A 203 20.40 -19.19 0.99
C ASN A 203 19.97 -20.30 1.98
N ASN A 204 19.08 -20.01 2.91
CA ASN A 204 18.55 -20.99 3.84
C ASN A 204 17.41 -21.78 3.18
N ASP A 205 17.13 -22.97 3.66
CA ASP A 205 15.98 -23.79 3.24
C ASP A 205 14.71 -23.34 4.00
N ASP A 206 14.43 -22.03 4.03
CA ASP A 206 13.22 -21.47 4.61
C ASP A 206 12.06 -21.48 3.59
N THR A 207 10.84 -21.36 4.11
CA THR A 207 9.62 -21.34 3.30
C THR A 207 8.76 -20.16 3.67
N PHE A 208 8.15 -19.55 2.65
CA PHE A 208 7.15 -18.50 2.83
C PHE A 208 5.91 -18.86 2.01
N ASP A 209 4.80 -19.15 2.67
CA ASP A 209 3.60 -19.67 2.02
C ASP A 209 2.32 -19.09 2.64
N ILE A 210 1.19 -19.29 1.97
CA ILE A 210 -0.15 -18.95 2.45
C ILE A 210 -1.09 -20.14 2.28
N ASP A 211 -1.83 -20.44 3.33
CA ASP A 211 -2.95 -21.38 3.20
C ASP A 211 -4.10 -20.71 2.45
N GLN A 212 -4.47 -21.30 1.30
CA GLN A 212 -5.48 -20.72 0.41
C GLN A 212 -6.90 -20.68 1.00
N PHE A 213 -7.17 -21.40 2.08
CA PHE A 213 -8.50 -21.47 2.70
C PHE A 213 -8.58 -20.74 4.03
N THR A 214 -7.50 -20.75 4.84
CA THR A 214 -7.48 -20.06 6.14
C THR A 214 -6.87 -18.68 6.07
N GLY A 215 -6.04 -18.39 5.06
CA GLY A 215 -5.29 -17.16 4.95
C GLY A 215 -4.08 -17.08 5.89
N ASP A 216 -3.69 -18.17 6.54
CA ASP A 216 -2.48 -18.22 7.36
C ASP A 216 -1.24 -18.07 6.49
N VAL A 217 -0.53 -16.96 6.68
CA VAL A 217 0.79 -16.73 6.10
C VAL A 217 1.82 -17.30 7.03
N THR A 218 2.62 -18.23 6.54
CA THR A 218 3.68 -18.91 7.32
C THR A 218 5.06 -18.56 6.78
N TRP A 219 6.01 -18.28 7.67
CA TRP A 219 7.42 -18.09 7.33
C TRP A 219 8.28 -18.86 8.34
N SER A 220 8.97 -19.88 7.86
CA SER A 220 9.68 -20.82 8.74
C SER A 220 10.94 -20.24 9.39
N SER A 221 11.55 -19.23 8.80
CA SER A 221 12.80 -18.65 9.32
C SER A 221 12.98 -17.18 8.91
N PRO A 222 12.17 -16.25 9.47
CA PRO A 222 12.33 -14.81 9.25
C PRO A 222 13.74 -14.32 9.53
N GLN A 223 14.19 -13.31 8.75
CA GLN A 223 15.57 -12.80 8.76
C GLN A 223 15.66 -11.31 9.06
#